data_4a841cdf4f8197743fa72bad2d5b88ba
#
_entry.id   4a841cdf4f8197743fa72bad2d5b88ba
#
_cell.length_a   1.000
_cell.length_b   1.000
_cell.length_c   1.000
_cell.angle_alpha   90.00
_cell.angle_beta   90.00
_cell.angle_gamma   90.00
#
_symmetry.space_group_name_H-M   'P 1'
#
loop_
_entity.id
_entity.type
_entity.pdbx_description
1 polymer ?
#
loop_
_entity_poly.entity_id
_entity_poly.type
_entity_poly.pdbx_seq_one_letter_code
_entity_poly.pdbx_strand_id
1 'polypeptide(L)'
;MLVSPDSGANKKSNKLFDNLGVFLGLIKCDKRRNMSTGELSFFEVFADNLYGKPCLIVDDICDGGRTFIGIAEELKKKNAGDIYLFVTHGIFSYGTEELTKNFKKVFCTNSFSDIKDDLIEQFKIII
;
A
#
# COMPACT_ATOMS: atom_id res chain seq x y z
N MET A 1 -11.00 -4.00 2.97
CA MET A 1 -9.92 -5.01 3.06
C MET A 1 -8.62 -4.33 3.46
N LEU A 2 -7.94 -4.85 4.44
CA LEU A 2 -6.57 -4.44 4.77
C LEU A 2 -5.58 -5.25 3.95
N VAL A 3 -4.55 -4.62 3.41
CA VAL A 3 -3.54 -5.26 2.57
C VAL A 3 -2.16 -5.15 3.21
N SER A 4 -1.52 -6.29 3.44
CA SER A 4 -0.14 -6.39 3.90
C SER A 4 0.76 -6.47 2.66
N PRO A 5 1.66 -5.47 2.44
CA PRO A 5 2.36 -5.37 1.16
C PRO A 5 3.44 -6.43 0.92
N ASP A 6 3.99 -7.01 1.97
CA ASP A 6 5.00 -8.07 1.88
C ASP A 6 5.04 -8.90 3.15
N SER A 7 5.85 -9.96 3.14
CA SER A 7 5.98 -10.87 4.29
C SER A 7 6.54 -10.17 5.53
N GLY A 8 7.40 -9.18 5.35
CA GLY A 8 7.97 -8.39 6.46
C GLY A 8 6.93 -7.54 7.19
N ALA A 9 5.87 -7.13 6.50
CA ALA A 9 4.79 -6.33 7.07
C ALA A 9 3.68 -7.17 7.72
N ASN A 10 3.66 -8.49 7.54
CA ASN A 10 2.54 -9.35 7.97
C ASN A 10 2.25 -9.25 9.46
N LYS A 11 3.27 -9.22 10.31
CA LYS A 11 3.09 -9.14 11.76
C LYS A 11 2.38 -7.84 12.17
N LYS A 12 2.81 -6.72 11.61
CA LYS A 12 2.19 -5.40 11.87
C LYS A 12 0.76 -5.35 11.34
N SER A 13 0.55 -5.86 10.14
CA SER A 13 -0.77 -5.88 9.50
C SER A 13 -1.76 -6.77 10.25
N ASN A 14 -1.34 -7.94 10.74
CA ASN A 14 -2.16 -8.80 11.59
C ASN A 14 -2.56 -8.09 12.87
N LYS A 15 -1.62 -7.42 13.52
CA LYS A 15 -1.87 -6.67 14.76
C LYS A 15 -2.85 -5.51 14.52
N LEU A 16 -2.68 -4.79 13.44
CA LEU A 16 -3.57 -3.69 13.05
C LEU A 16 -4.97 -4.22 12.75
N PHE A 17 -5.08 -5.30 12.01
CA PHE A 17 -6.34 -5.97 11.69
C PHE A 17 -7.11 -6.37 12.96
N ASP A 18 -6.41 -7.05 13.88
CA ASP A 18 -7.01 -7.52 15.13
C ASP A 18 -7.44 -6.37 16.04
N ASN A 19 -6.59 -5.34 16.18
CA ASN A 19 -6.82 -4.25 17.11
C ASN A 19 -7.92 -3.29 16.68
N LEU A 20 -8.03 -3.00 15.39
CA LEU A 20 -9.05 -2.06 14.90
C LEU A 20 -10.41 -2.71 14.71
N GLY A 21 -10.46 -3.95 14.28
CA GLY A 21 -11.70 -4.70 14.08
C GLY A 21 -12.66 -4.14 13.03
N VAL A 22 -12.20 -3.23 12.16
CA VAL A 22 -13.05 -2.55 11.16
C VAL A 22 -12.90 -3.11 9.75
N PHE A 23 -11.90 -3.95 9.50
CA PHE A 23 -11.65 -4.53 8.18
C PHE A 23 -12.41 -5.83 7.98
N LEU A 24 -12.95 -6.02 6.78
CA LEU A 24 -13.63 -7.26 6.39
C LEU A 24 -12.69 -8.46 6.25
N GLY A 25 -11.43 -8.21 5.95
CA GLY A 25 -10.42 -9.25 5.78
C GLY A 25 -9.03 -8.68 5.63
N LEU A 26 -8.04 -9.55 5.78
CA LEU A 26 -6.62 -9.25 5.59
C LEU A 26 -6.10 -9.98 4.37
N ILE A 27 -5.54 -9.23 3.42
CA ILE A 27 -4.92 -9.75 2.21
C ILE A 27 -3.41 -9.66 2.36
N LYS A 28 -2.73 -10.76 2.14
CA LYS A 28 -1.27 -10.82 2.16
C LYS A 28 -0.73 -10.79 0.74
N CYS A 29 0.41 -10.13 0.57
CA CYS A 29 1.11 -10.05 -0.70
C CYS A 29 2.55 -10.50 -0.54
N ASP A 30 3.18 -10.86 -1.64
CA ASP A 30 4.58 -11.24 -1.67
C ASP A 30 5.24 -10.75 -2.95
N LYS A 31 6.57 -10.63 -2.91
CA LYS A 31 7.38 -10.29 -4.08
C LYS A 31 7.96 -11.55 -4.67
N ARG A 32 7.73 -11.76 -5.96
CA ARG A 32 8.29 -12.90 -6.68
C ARG A 32 9.42 -12.43 -7.58
N ARG A 33 10.56 -13.10 -7.48
CA ARG A 33 11.73 -12.84 -8.32
C ARG A 33 11.88 -13.91 -9.38
N ASN A 34 12.41 -13.50 -10.54
CA ASN A 34 12.83 -14.45 -11.56
C ASN A 34 14.07 -15.20 -11.04
N MET A 35 13.95 -16.51 -10.89
CA MET A 35 15.03 -17.36 -10.37
C MET A 35 16.27 -17.37 -11.26
N SER A 36 16.10 -17.17 -12.57
CA SER A 36 17.23 -17.19 -13.53
C SER A 36 18.02 -15.89 -13.53
N THR A 37 17.35 -14.74 -13.37
CA THR A 37 17.99 -13.42 -13.49
C THR A 37 18.13 -12.71 -12.16
N GLY A 38 17.42 -13.15 -11.11
CA GLY A 38 17.35 -12.47 -9.81
C GLY A 38 16.55 -11.17 -9.82
N GLU A 39 15.98 -10.78 -10.96
CA GLU A 39 15.17 -9.58 -11.10
C GLU A 39 13.78 -9.79 -10.50
N LEU A 40 13.20 -8.70 -9.96
CA LEU A 40 11.83 -8.69 -9.47
C LEU A 40 10.88 -8.81 -10.67
N SER A 41 10.16 -9.93 -10.78
CA SER A 41 9.29 -10.20 -11.93
C SER A 41 7.85 -9.75 -11.72
N PHE A 42 7.30 -9.93 -10.51
CA PHE A 42 5.92 -9.53 -10.23
C PHE A 42 5.61 -9.53 -8.73
N PHE A 43 4.49 -8.93 -8.40
CA PHE A 43 3.90 -8.99 -7.06
C PHE A 43 2.76 -10.01 -7.06
N GLU A 44 2.67 -10.81 -6.02
CA GLU A 44 1.60 -11.79 -5.85
C GLU A 44 0.67 -11.35 -4.74
N VAL A 45 -0.62 -11.29 -5.07
CA VAL A 45 -1.69 -10.96 -4.13
C VAL A 45 -2.48 -12.24 -3.84
N PHE A 46 -2.52 -12.65 -2.58
CA PHE A 46 -3.18 -13.89 -2.17
C PHE A 46 -4.67 -13.65 -1.95
N ALA A 47 -5.39 -13.48 -3.04
CA ALA A 47 -6.84 -13.36 -3.09
C ALA A 47 -7.34 -13.82 -4.46
N ASP A 48 -8.51 -14.44 -4.49
CA ASP A 48 -9.10 -14.89 -5.77
C ASP A 48 -9.90 -13.78 -6.43
N ASN A 49 -10.84 -13.20 -5.71
CA ASN A 49 -11.71 -12.15 -6.19
C ASN A 49 -12.09 -11.22 -5.03
N LEU A 50 -11.97 -9.92 -5.24
CA LEU A 50 -12.28 -8.92 -4.21
C LEU A 50 -13.68 -8.32 -4.34
N TYR A 51 -14.41 -8.69 -5.41
CA TYR A 51 -15.82 -8.30 -5.60
C TYR A 51 -16.10 -6.80 -5.44
N GLY A 52 -15.18 -5.96 -5.93
CA GLY A 52 -15.33 -4.51 -5.87
C GLY A 52 -15.08 -3.89 -4.50
N LYS A 53 -14.58 -4.65 -3.53
CA LYS A 53 -14.33 -4.14 -2.18
C LYS A 53 -13.16 -3.17 -2.16
N PRO A 54 -13.25 -2.06 -1.40
CA PRO A 54 -12.14 -1.14 -1.25
C PRO A 54 -11.00 -1.79 -0.47
N CYS A 55 -9.77 -1.40 -0.82
CA CYS A 55 -8.56 -1.95 -0.23
C CYS A 55 -7.67 -0.83 0.32
N LEU A 56 -7.09 -1.05 1.49
CA LEU A 56 -6.12 -0.15 2.11
C LEU A 56 -4.80 -0.88 2.31
N ILE A 57 -3.75 -0.41 1.65
CA ILE A 57 -2.38 -0.86 1.87
C ILE A 57 -1.78 -0.01 2.99
N VAL A 58 -1.19 -0.65 3.99
CA VAL A 58 -0.55 0.04 5.13
C VAL A 58 0.90 -0.41 5.23
N ASP A 59 1.83 0.54 5.32
CA ASP A 59 3.24 0.27 5.54
C ASP A 59 3.91 1.44 6.27
N ASP A 60 5.21 1.31 6.55
CA ASP A 60 5.99 2.31 7.27
C ASP A 60 6.45 3.44 6.36
N ILE A 61 7.02 3.12 5.21
CA ILE A 61 7.75 4.07 4.37
C ILE A 61 7.31 3.93 2.91
N CYS A 62 7.08 5.06 2.25
CA CYS A 62 6.95 5.13 0.81
C CYS A 62 7.94 6.16 0.25
N ASP A 63 8.83 5.71 -0.61
CA ASP A 63 9.73 6.60 -1.34
C ASP A 63 9.38 6.61 -2.84
N GLY A 64 9.91 5.73 -3.66
CA GLY A 64 9.56 5.67 -5.07
C GLY A 64 8.15 5.14 -5.35
N GLY A 65 7.62 4.31 -4.47
CA GLY A 65 6.25 3.78 -4.56
C GLY A 65 6.06 2.62 -5.51
N ARG A 66 7.09 2.09 -6.13
CA ARG A 66 6.99 1.00 -7.12
C ARG A 66 6.33 -0.26 -6.56
N THR A 67 6.69 -0.64 -5.34
CA THR A 67 6.09 -1.79 -4.66
C THR A 67 4.58 -1.62 -4.53
N PHE A 68 4.15 -0.46 -4.04
CA PHE A 68 2.74 -0.17 -3.82
C PHE A 68 1.96 -0.04 -5.12
N ILE A 69 2.55 0.57 -6.15
CA ILE A 69 1.95 0.65 -7.49
C ILE A 69 1.76 -0.75 -8.07
N GLY A 70 2.77 -1.60 -7.98
CA GLY A 70 2.68 -2.99 -8.45
C GLY A 70 1.61 -3.79 -7.74
N ILE A 71 1.48 -3.63 -6.43
CA ILE A 71 0.42 -4.27 -5.65
C ILE A 71 -0.95 -3.74 -6.06
N ALA A 72 -1.10 -2.43 -6.24
CA ALA A 72 -2.36 -1.83 -6.68
C ALA A 72 -2.80 -2.38 -8.05
N GLU A 73 -1.88 -2.55 -8.97
CA GLU A 73 -2.16 -3.16 -10.28
C GLU A 73 -2.67 -4.60 -10.13
N GLU A 74 -2.04 -5.40 -9.27
CA GLU A 74 -2.47 -6.78 -9.03
C GLU A 74 -3.82 -6.85 -8.29
N LEU A 75 -4.07 -5.94 -7.36
CA LEU A 75 -5.38 -5.82 -6.69
C LEU A 75 -6.49 -5.52 -7.72
N LYS A 76 -6.24 -4.63 -8.66
CA LYS A 76 -7.19 -4.31 -9.73
C LYS A 76 -7.51 -5.54 -10.60
N LYS A 77 -6.53 -6.37 -10.89
CA LYS A 77 -6.73 -7.64 -11.60
C LYS A 77 -7.60 -8.63 -10.82
N LYS A 78 -7.68 -8.49 -9.51
CA LYS A 78 -8.53 -9.29 -8.62
C LYS A 78 -9.88 -8.63 -8.34
N ASN A 79 -10.28 -7.65 -9.15
CA ASN A 79 -11.53 -6.91 -9.01
C ASN A 79 -11.65 -6.09 -7.72
N ALA A 80 -10.55 -5.48 -7.26
CA ALA A 80 -10.60 -4.52 -6.17
C ALA A 80 -11.44 -3.30 -6.56
N GLY A 81 -12.10 -2.70 -5.59
CA GLY A 81 -12.70 -1.37 -5.72
C GLY A 81 -11.65 -0.28 -5.57
N ASP A 82 -11.99 0.82 -4.92
CA ASP A 82 -11.03 1.90 -4.68
C ASP A 82 -9.86 1.41 -3.82
N ILE A 83 -8.66 1.82 -4.19
CA ILE A 83 -7.44 1.42 -3.50
C ILE A 83 -6.83 2.65 -2.84
N TYR A 84 -6.47 2.49 -1.57
CA TYR A 84 -5.88 3.53 -0.74
C TYR A 84 -4.52 3.07 -0.22
N LEU A 85 -3.64 4.02 0.03
CA LEU A 85 -2.33 3.78 0.64
C LEU A 85 -2.17 4.66 1.88
N PHE A 86 -1.76 4.05 2.99
CA PHE A 86 -1.35 4.77 4.19
C PHE A 86 0.09 4.38 4.52
N VAL A 87 0.97 5.38 4.65
CA VAL A 87 2.34 5.19 5.11
C VAL A 87 2.67 6.18 6.22
N THR A 88 3.45 5.75 7.20
CA THR A 88 3.88 6.64 8.29
C THR A 88 4.84 7.71 7.76
N HIS A 89 5.79 7.31 6.90
CA HIS A 89 6.83 8.18 6.39
C HIS A 89 6.73 8.30 4.88
N GLY A 90 6.20 9.43 4.40
CA GLY A 90 6.14 9.75 2.98
C GLY A 90 7.36 10.56 2.56
N ILE A 91 8.33 9.91 1.92
CA ILE A 91 9.58 10.53 1.47
C ILE A 91 9.42 11.11 0.06
N PHE A 92 8.88 10.30 -0.87
CA PHE A 92 8.51 10.70 -2.24
C PHE A 92 9.62 11.42 -3.00
N SER A 93 10.86 10.87 -2.99
CA SER A 93 12.04 11.47 -3.62
C SER A 93 11.87 11.77 -5.10
N TYR A 94 11.04 11.01 -5.81
CA TYR A 94 10.77 11.14 -7.23
C TYR A 94 9.43 11.79 -7.53
N GLY A 95 8.85 12.48 -6.55
CA GLY A 95 7.53 13.08 -6.68
C GLY A 95 6.40 12.10 -6.40
N THR A 96 5.18 12.53 -6.64
CA THR A 96 3.96 11.80 -6.23
C THR A 96 3.03 11.44 -7.41
N GLU A 97 3.31 11.91 -8.62
CA GLU A 97 2.42 11.77 -9.78
C GLU A 97 2.09 10.30 -10.11
N GLU A 98 3.10 9.46 -10.26
CA GLU A 98 2.89 8.05 -10.59
C GLU A 98 2.15 7.32 -9.46
N LEU A 99 2.45 7.68 -8.23
CA LEU A 99 1.81 7.09 -7.07
C LEU A 99 0.32 7.46 -7.03
N THR A 100 0.00 8.74 -7.13
CA THR A 100 -1.39 9.22 -7.02
C THR A 100 -2.29 8.79 -8.18
N LYS A 101 -1.74 8.46 -9.35
CA LYS A 101 -2.51 7.88 -10.46
C LYS A 101 -3.08 6.50 -10.15
N ASN A 102 -2.45 5.76 -9.25
CA ASN A 102 -2.80 4.37 -8.95
C ASN A 102 -3.67 4.21 -7.71
N PHE A 103 -3.86 5.28 -6.94
CA PHE A 103 -4.60 5.26 -5.69
C PHE A 103 -5.71 6.31 -5.69
N LYS A 104 -6.85 5.96 -5.12
CA LYS A 104 -7.93 6.91 -4.88
C LYS A 104 -7.44 8.05 -3.99
N LYS A 105 -6.70 7.71 -2.94
CA LYS A 105 -6.05 8.65 -2.04
C LYS A 105 -4.84 8.03 -1.38
N VAL A 106 -3.86 8.85 -1.07
CA VAL A 106 -2.66 8.47 -0.31
C VAL A 106 -2.65 9.25 0.99
N PHE A 107 -2.42 8.56 2.09
CA PHE A 107 -2.33 9.13 3.43
C PHE A 107 -0.92 8.96 3.98
N CYS A 108 -0.39 9.98 4.59
CA CYS A 108 0.88 9.89 5.33
C CYS A 108 0.90 10.85 6.50
N THR A 109 1.94 10.75 7.34
CA THR A 109 2.17 11.75 8.39
C THR A 109 3.19 12.78 7.91
N ASN A 110 3.41 13.83 8.68
CA ASN A 110 4.43 14.85 8.39
C ASN A 110 5.79 14.53 9.04
N SER A 111 6.04 13.27 9.39
CA SER A 111 7.27 12.87 10.09
C SER A 111 8.55 13.14 9.30
N PHE A 112 8.47 13.17 7.96
CA PHE A 112 9.61 13.49 7.09
C PHE A 112 9.57 14.94 6.58
N SER A 113 8.46 15.35 5.97
CA SER A 113 8.30 16.71 5.45
C SER A 113 6.82 17.06 5.30
N ASP A 114 6.52 18.35 5.16
CA ASP A 114 5.21 18.81 4.74
C ASP A 114 5.06 18.63 3.23
N ILE A 115 3.90 18.12 2.81
CA ILE A 115 3.61 17.78 1.41
C ILE A 115 2.40 18.60 0.95
N LYS A 116 2.54 19.21 -0.22
CA LYS A 116 1.46 19.96 -0.86
C LYS A 116 1.00 19.24 -2.12
N ASP A 117 0.04 18.32 -1.95
CA ASP A 117 -0.60 17.59 -3.03
C ASP A 117 -2.04 17.28 -2.60
N ASP A 118 -3.02 17.67 -3.42
CA ASP A 118 -4.45 17.50 -3.10
C ASP A 118 -4.86 16.03 -2.96
N LEU A 119 -4.16 15.10 -3.60
CA LEU A 119 -4.44 13.67 -3.53
C LEU A 119 -3.72 12.98 -2.37
N ILE A 120 -2.87 13.72 -1.63
CA ILE A 120 -2.19 13.21 -0.44
C ILE A 120 -2.74 13.92 0.78
N GLU A 121 -3.39 13.16 1.65
CA GLU A 121 -3.84 13.66 2.95
C GLU A 121 -2.77 13.39 3.99
N GLN A 122 -2.29 14.45 4.60
CA GLN A 122 -1.22 14.39 5.58
C GLN A 122 -1.75 14.61 6.98
N PHE A 123 -1.45 13.67 7.88
CA PHE A 123 -1.75 13.79 9.30
C PHE A 123 -0.54 14.39 10.02
N LYS A 124 -0.74 15.51 10.70
CA LYS A 124 0.32 16.16 11.46
C LYS A 124 0.54 15.45 12.80
N ILE A 125 1.80 15.10 13.05
CA ILE A 125 2.22 14.59 14.34
C ILE A 125 2.67 15.79 15.18
N ILE A 126 2.03 15.97 16.31
CA ILE A 126 2.42 16.99 17.30
C ILE A 126 3.25 16.29 18.36
N ILE A 127 4.50 16.73 18.46
CA ILE A 127 5.43 16.21 19.46
C ILE A 127 5.56 17.22 20.60
#